data_67ffa45c4ee290c90b32c125df5ab309
#
_entry.id   67ffa45c4ee290c90b32c125df5ab309
#
_cell.length_a   1.000
_cell.length_b   1.000
_cell.length_c   1.000
_cell.angle_alpha   90.00
_cell.angle_beta   90.00
_cell.angle_gamma   90.00
#
_symmetry.space_group_name_H-M   'P 1'
#
loop_
_entity.id
_entity.type
_entity.pdbx_description
1 polymer ?
#
loop_
_entity_poly.entity_id
_entity_poly.type
_entity_poly.pdbx_seq_one_letter_code
_entity_poly.pdbx_strand_id
1 'polypeptide(L)'
;MNNSFVLGKRFFFSSSNRSGIFRRLNNNIINSAPKDIQIEELRKPIGLPQPPFNTKEYKYGNSFLDLFNSEKTEKRAGELEVEFRKSGFHDLYVLKKTNGKIFYSPPSYWKADKSLYFPHLSGQRLTDGEECNIEDSLAGKVSIVRMFTTDVGKNLIDSYFVDKTHGLDYLKNDLDLLKDVEGAKSAQILEINMAENWLKMAIVNFAKNKYASIVPEHRHDKTFICNRTQLPFQIREEIQINNLYSGYVFVIDENLKIRWAASGEASQKDFNLLWRCVNAIRKE
;
A
#
# COMPACT_ATOMS: atom_id res chain seq x y z
N MET A 1 -61.10 -8.80 37.69
CA MET A 1 -60.35 -8.90 36.41
C MET A 1 -59.25 -7.88 36.48
N ASN A 2 -58.09 -8.32 36.96
CA ASN A 2 -56.93 -7.43 37.17
C ASN A 2 -55.91 -7.73 36.10
N ASN A 3 -55.62 -6.74 35.25
CA ASN A 3 -54.48 -6.76 34.33
C ASN A 3 -53.32 -5.97 34.96
N SER A 4 -52.29 -6.69 35.36
CA SER A 4 -51.03 -6.12 35.85
C SER A 4 -50.12 -5.82 34.67
N PHE A 5 -49.80 -4.54 34.45
CA PHE A 5 -48.77 -4.07 33.54
C PHE A 5 -47.40 -4.25 34.18
N VAL A 6 -46.53 -5.01 33.52
CA VAL A 6 -45.11 -5.12 33.87
C VAL A 6 -44.37 -4.01 33.20
N LEU A 7 -43.86 -3.07 33.98
CA LEU A 7 -42.96 -2.01 33.52
C LEU A 7 -41.53 -2.55 33.30
N GLY A 8 -41.11 -2.65 32.05
CA GLY A 8 -39.74 -2.95 31.68
C GLY A 8 -38.80 -1.79 32.05
N LYS A 9 -37.86 -2.05 32.96
CA LYS A 9 -36.78 -1.12 33.29
C LYS A 9 -35.83 -0.97 32.09
N ARG A 10 -35.88 0.18 31.42
CA ARG A 10 -34.85 0.58 30.46
C ARG A 10 -33.58 1.02 31.22
N PHE A 11 -32.51 0.25 31.09
CA PHE A 11 -31.21 0.68 31.54
C PHE A 11 -30.68 1.78 30.60
N PHE A 12 -30.71 3.03 31.07
CA PHE A 12 -29.98 4.12 30.42
C PHE A 12 -28.50 3.98 30.78
N PHE A 13 -27.68 3.50 29.84
CA PHE A 13 -26.22 3.65 29.95
C PHE A 13 -25.86 5.10 29.70
N SER A 14 -25.44 5.78 30.75
CA SER A 14 -24.92 7.16 30.70
C SER A 14 -23.70 7.24 29.78
N SER A 15 -23.80 8.01 28.69
CA SER A 15 -22.74 8.18 27.66
C SER A 15 -21.64 9.17 28.04
N SER A 16 -21.62 9.71 29.27
CA SER A 16 -20.75 10.82 29.66
C SER A 16 -19.26 10.47 29.90
N ASN A 17 -18.92 9.19 30.14
CA ASN A 17 -17.53 8.79 30.40
C ASN A 17 -16.71 8.45 29.14
N ARG A 18 -17.34 8.19 27.99
CA ARG A 18 -16.62 7.88 26.75
C ARG A 18 -15.95 9.12 26.11
N SER A 19 -16.55 10.29 26.26
CA SER A 19 -16.01 11.54 25.69
C SER A 19 -14.70 11.98 26.36
N GLY A 20 -14.55 11.71 27.67
CA GLY A 20 -13.35 12.09 28.43
C GLY A 20 -12.09 11.29 28.06
N ILE A 21 -12.26 9.97 27.83
CA ILE A 21 -11.16 9.09 27.44
C ILE A 21 -10.72 9.41 26.03
N PHE A 22 -11.64 9.57 25.07
CA PHE A 22 -11.33 9.98 23.71
C PHE A 22 -10.67 11.36 23.64
N ARG A 23 -11.08 12.30 24.49
CA ARG A 23 -10.48 13.64 24.54
C ARG A 23 -9.06 13.60 25.12
N ARG A 24 -8.80 12.77 26.15
CA ARG A 24 -7.45 12.56 26.70
C ARG A 24 -6.53 11.84 25.73
N LEU A 25 -7.02 10.79 25.05
CA LEU A 25 -6.28 10.10 23.99
C LEU A 25 -5.95 11.05 22.83
N ASN A 26 -6.91 11.86 22.39
CA ASN A 26 -6.70 12.82 21.32
C ASN A 26 -5.67 13.90 21.71
N ASN A 27 -5.70 14.39 22.95
CA ASN A 27 -4.72 15.38 23.47
C ASN A 27 -3.32 14.77 23.61
N ASN A 28 -3.19 13.52 24.05
CA ASN A 28 -1.90 12.84 24.12
C ASN A 28 -1.32 12.56 22.73
N ILE A 29 -2.15 12.23 21.73
CA ILE A 29 -1.77 12.06 20.34
C ILE A 29 -1.28 13.39 19.74
N ILE A 30 -2.00 14.48 19.99
CA ILE A 30 -1.64 15.81 19.49
C ILE A 30 -0.33 16.31 20.13
N ASN A 31 -0.11 16.01 21.42
CA ASN A 31 1.09 16.44 22.14
C ASN A 31 2.33 15.57 21.83
N SER A 32 2.15 14.32 21.40
CA SER A 32 3.25 13.43 21.00
C SER A 32 3.54 13.45 19.50
N ALA A 33 2.69 14.09 18.70
CA ALA A 33 2.89 14.19 17.27
C ALA A 33 4.01 15.19 16.94
N PRO A 34 4.88 14.87 15.97
CA PRO A 34 5.88 15.82 15.49
C PRO A 34 5.19 17.09 15.00
N LYS A 35 5.66 18.27 15.47
CA LYS A 35 5.03 19.56 15.14
C LYS A 35 5.08 19.86 13.64
N ASP A 36 6.14 19.41 12.96
CA ASP A 36 6.34 19.61 11.53
C ASP A 36 6.66 18.27 10.87
N ILE A 37 5.80 17.85 9.92
CA ILE A 37 6.07 16.72 9.04
C ILE A 37 6.67 17.30 7.76
N GLN A 38 7.96 17.02 7.55
CA GLN A 38 8.61 17.36 6.29
C GLN A 38 8.46 16.16 5.34
N ILE A 39 7.86 16.41 4.18
CA ILE A 39 7.76 15.42 3.11
C ILE A 39 8.93 15.65 2.17
N GLU A 40 9.78 14.66 2.03
CA GLU A 40 10.94 14.73 1.14
C GLU A 40 10.63 14.16 -0.25
N GLU A 41 11.34 14.67 -1.26
CA GLU A 41 11.30 14.12 -2.61
C GLU A 41 12.19 12.88 -2.71
N LEU A 42 11.71 11.83 -3.37
CA LEU A 42 12.50 10.64 -3.66
C LEU A 42 13.61 10.97 -4.70
N ARG A 43 14.79 11.26 -4.20
CA ARG A 43 15.95 11.57 -5.04
C ARG A 43 16.74 10.33 -5.47
N LYS A 44 16.62 9.26 -4.72
CA LYS A 44 17.33 7.99 -4.97
C LYS A 44 16.33 6.89 -5.31
N PRO A 45 16.73 5.93 -6.18
CA PRO A 45 15.92 4.73 -6.41
C PRO A 45 15.63 3.99 -5.11
N ILE A 46 14.42 3.47 -5.00
CA ILE A 46 13.96 2.62 -3.89
C ILE A 46 13.80 1.18 -4.39
N GLY A 47 13.87 0.22 -3.49
CA GLY A 47 13.78 -1.20 -3.83
C GLY A 47 14.90 -2.04 -3.24
N LEU A 48 15.01 -3.27 -3.71
CA LEU A 48 16.01 -4.22 -3.26
C LEU A 48 17.16 -4.35 -4.28
N PRO A 49 18.40 -4.58 -3.81
CA PRO A 49 19.56 -4.71 -4.70
C PRO A 49 19.56 -6.01 -5.52
N GLN A 50 18.79 -7.01 -5.09
CA GLN A 50 18.71 -8.31 -5.73
C GLN A 50 17.29 -8.55 -6.28
N PRO A 51 17.16 -9.23 -7.42
CA PRO A 51 15.86 -9.59 -7.97
C PRO A 51 15.05 -10.47 -7.00
N PRO A 52 13.72 -10.41 -7.04
CA PRO A 52 12.87 -11.32 -6.27
C PRO A 52 13.05 -12.76 -6.76
N PHE A 53 12.96 -13.70 -5.83
CA PHE A 53 12.97 -15.14 -6.12
C PHE A 53 11.72 -15.78 -5.51
N ASN A 54 11.05 -16.65 -6.23
CA ASN A 54 9.81 -17.32 -5.86
C ASN A 54 9.86 -18.10 -4.52
N THR A 55 11.05 -18.33 -3.98
CA THR A 55 11.25 -19.06 -2.72
C THR A 55 11.80 -18.19 -1.60
N LYS A 56 11.89 -16.87 -1.82
CA LYS A 56 12.53 -15.96 -0.86
C LYS A 56 11.53 -15.51 0.19
N GLU A 57 11.56 -16.16 1.34
CA GLU A 57 10.93 -15.61 2.53
C GLU A 57 11.87 -14.58 3.20
N TYR A 58 11.36 -13.39 3.47
CA TYR A 58 12.10 -12.39 4.25
C TYR A 58 12.03 -12.77 5.72
N LYS A 59 13.19 -12.98 6.36
CA LYS A 59 13.27 -13.35 7.77
C LYS A 59 12.70 -12.25 8.65
N TYR A 60 11.75 -12.61 9.49
CA TYR A 60 11.17 -11.73 10.48
C TYR A 60 12.02 -11.79 11.76
N GLY A 61 12.72 -10.70 12.08
CA GLY A 61 13.48 -10.59 13.32
C GLY A 61 14.81 -11.35 13.34
N ASN A 62 15.42 -11.40 14.52
CA ASN A 62 16.64 -12.16 14.76
C ASN A 62 16.31 -13.64 14.93
N SER A 63 17.15 -14.52 14.36
CA SER A 63 17.16 -15.93 14.71
C SER A 63 17.51 -16.08 16.20
N PHE A 64 17.11 -17.19 16.83
CA PHE A 64 17.49 -17.48 18.23
C PHE A 64 19.00 -17.37 18.46
N LEU A 65 19.81 -17.70 17.45
CA LEU A 65 21.26 -17.55 17.45
C LEU A 65 21.72 -16.08 17.35
N ASP A 66 20.91 -15.19 16.78
CA ASP A 66 21.25 -13.78 16.66
C ASP A 66 21.05 -13.01 17.96
N LEU A 67 20.30 -13.56 18.95
CA LEU A 67 20.18 -13.01 20.29
C LEU A 67 21.51 -12.97 21.05
N PHE A 68 22.47 -13.82 20.67
CA PHE A 68 23.82 -13.82 21.23
C PHE A 68 24.79 -12.85 20.53
N ASN A 69 24.35 -12.17 19.50
CA ASN A 69 25.11 -11.13 18.79
C ASN A 69 24.62 -9.76 19.24
N SER A 70 25.41 -9.05 20.06
CA SER A 70 25.04 -7.75 20.63
C SER A 70 24.72 -6.69 19.59
N GLU A 71 25.46 -6.64 18.47
CA GLU A 71 25.27 -5.67 17.39
C GLU A 71 23.91 -5.87 16.67
N LYS A 72 23.55 -7.13 16.38
CA LYS A 72 22.26 -7.46 15.76
C LYS A 72 21.09 -7.21 16.71
N THR A 73 21.28 -7.46 18.00
CA THR A 73 20.26 -7.24 19.05
C THR A 73 20.01 -5.75 19.24
N GLU A 74 21.07 -4.93 19.28
CA GLU A 74 20.98 -3.48 19.39
C GLU A 74 20.30 -2.86 18.14
N LYS A 75 20.67 -3.32 16.95
CA LYS A 75 20.01 -2.91 15.71
C LYS A 75 18.52 -3.24 15.73
N ARG A 76 18.14 -4.45 16.16
CA ARG A 76 16.72 -4.86 16.26
C ARG A 76 15.97 -4.09 17.33
N ALA A 77 16.59 -3.79 18.46
CA ALA A 77 15.99 -2.93 19.49
C ALA A 77 15.68 -1.54 18.94
N GLY A 78 16.61 -0.94 18.17
CA GLY A 78 16.38 0.33 17.48
C GLY A 78 15.24 0.26 16.45
N GLU A 79 15.15 -0.82 15.67
CA GLU A 79 14.05 -1.04 14.72
C GLU A 79 12.69 -1.14 15.42
N LEU A 80 12.62 -1.91 16.52
CA LEU A 80 11.41 -2.04 17.33
C LEU A 80 10.99 -0.70 17.97
N GLU A 81 11.97 0.10 18.40
CA GLU A 81 11.69 1.44 18.93
C GLU A 81 11.09 2.34 17.86
N VAL A 82 11.60 2.29 16.63
CA VAL A 82 11.05 3.04 15.48
C VAL A 82 9.66 2.52 15.11
N GLU A 83 9.44 1.21 15.08
CA GLU A 83 8.11 0.61 14.84
C GLU A 83 7.10 1.02 15.93
N PHE A 84 7.52 1.07 17.20
CA PHE A 84 6.68 1.51 18.33
C PHE A 84 6.36 3.00 18.26
N ARG A 85 7.32 3.84 17.87
CA ARG A 85 7.11 5.29 17.69
C ARG A 85 6.18 5.59 16.52
N LYS A 86 6.22 4.78 15.46
CA LYS A 86 5.30 4.82 14.31
C LYS A 86 4.02 4.01 14.60
N SER A 87 3.37 4.26 15.74
CA SER A 87 2.08 3.64 16.08
C SER A 87 1.03 3.98 15.02
N GLY A 88 -0.05 3.19 14.93
CA GLY A 88 -1.15 3.46 14.00
C GLY A 88 -1.77 4.85 14.15
N PHE A 89 -1.60 5.49 15.32
CA PHE A 89 -1.99 6.88 15.55
C PHE A 89 -1.05 7.87 14.85
N HIS A 90 0.24 7.61 14.82
CA HIS A 90 1.20 8.41 14.05
C HIS A 90 0.88 8.35 12.56
N ASP A 91 0.64 7.15 12.03
CA ASP A 91 0.27 6.96 10.63
C ASP A 91 -1.01 7.72 10.25
N LEU A 92 -2.02 7.69 11.13
CA LEU A 92 -3.26 8.45 10.94
C LEU A 92 -3.03 9.96 11.01
N TYR A 93 -2.13 10.42 11.88
CA TYR A 93 -1.78 11.83 11.97
C TYR A 93 -1.06 12.30 10.70
N VAL A 94 -0.08 11.54 10.22
CA VAL A 94 0.61 11.81 8.94
C VAL A 94 -0.40 11.87 7.80
N LEU A 95 -1.31 10.89 7.70
CA LEU A 95 -2.37 10.88 6.71
C LEU A 95 -3.17 12.20 6.69
N LYS A 96 -3.65 12.65 7.85
CA LYS A 96 -4.45 13.88 7.98
C LYS A 96 -3.71 15.15 7.60
N LYS A 97 -2.40 15.19 7.87
CA LYS A 97 -1.56 16.37 7.60
C LYS A 97 -1.08 16.46 6.16
N THR A 98 -0.95 15.33 5.48
CA THR A 98 -0.25 15.23 4.20
C THR A 98 -1.14 14.68 3.08
N ASN A 99 -2.42 14.39 3.33
CA ASN A 99 -3.29 13.64 2.43
C ASN A 99 -2.64 12.33 1.97
N GLY A 100 -2.00 11.63 2.92
CA GLY A 100 -1.31 10.38 2.69
C GLY A 100 0.02 10.49 1.93
N LYS A 101 0.50 11.68 1.60
CA LYS A 101 1.85 11.87 1.04
C LYS A 101 2.90 11.51 2.09
N ILE A 102 3.66 10.47 1.82
CA ILE A 102 4.80 10.03 2.64
C ILE A 102 6.10 10.56 2.05
N PHE A 103 6.14 10.66 0.71
CA PHE A 103 7.20 11.27 -0.05
C PHE A 103 6.61 11.90 -1.32
N TYR A 104 7.30 12.88 -1.88
CA TYR A 104 7.01 13.36 -3.23
C TYR A 104 7.69 12.45 -4.26
N SER A 105 6.98 12.18 -5.36
CA SER A 105 7.51 11.40 -6.47
C SER A 105 8.73 12.08 -7.10
N PRO A 106 9.68 11.30 -7.63
CA PRO A 106 10.81 11.87 -8.37
C PRO A 106 10.30 12.60 -9.62
N PRO A 107 10.98 13.66 -10.09
CA PRO A 107 10.53 14.49 -11.21
C PRO A 107 10.59 13.76 -12.56
N SER A 108 11.23 12.60 -12.59
CA SER A 108 11.34 11.69 -13.73
C SER A 108 11.54 10.26 -13.24
N TYR A 109 11.40 9.29 -14.12
CA TYR A 109 11.72 7.91 -13.79
C TYR A 109 13.23 7.68 -13.70
N TRP A 110 13.63 6.70 -12.89
CA TRP A 110 15.02 6.26 -12.77
C TRP A 110 15.43 5.40 -13.96
N LYS A 111 16.68 5.53 -14.40
CA LYS A 111 17.25 4.69 -15.45
C LYS A 111 17.33 3.23 -14.99
N ALA A 112 17.20 2.28 -15.92
CA ALA A 112 17.17 0.84 -15.62
C ALA A 112 18.44 0.35 -14.90
N ASP A 113 19.62 0.89 -15.23
CA ASP A 113 20.90 0.56 -14.59
C ASP A 113 20.98 1.01 -13.13
N LYS A 114 20.26 2.07 -12.76
CA LYS A 114 20.20 2.65 -11.41
C LYS A 114 19.05 2.10 -10.58
N SER A 115 18.02 1.56 -11.22
CA SER A 115 16.79 1.10 -10.58
C SER A 115 17.00 -0.18 -9.77
N LEU A 116 16.27 -0.29 -8.67
CA LEU A 116 16.29 -1.42 -7.74
C LEU A 116 15.03 -2.28 -7.94
N TYR A 117 15.05 -3.50 -7.43
CA TYR A 117 14.01 -4.49 -7.67
C TYR A 117 12.84 -4.34 -6.71
N PHE A 118 11.64 -4.63 -7.23
CA PHE A 118 10.44 -4.83 -6.42
C PHE A 118 10.60 -6.11 -5.58
N PRO A 119 10.13 -6.13 -4.32
CA PRO A 119 10.27 -7.31 -3.46
C PRO A 119 9.43 -8.50 -3.94
N HIS A 120 9.85 -9.69 -3.55
CA HIS A 120 9.01 -10.89 -3.64
C HIS A 120 7.75 -10.74 -2.80
N LEU A 121 6.60 -11.12 -3.35
CA LEU A 121 5.31 -11.22 -2.68
C LEU A 121 4.52 -12.39 -3.24
N SER A 122 3.86 -13.15 -2.39
CA SER A 122 2.80 -14.05 -2.79
C SER A 122 1.43 -13.51 -2.39
N GLY A 123 0.41 -13.84 -3.15
CA GLY A 123 -0.95 -13.38 -2.90
C GLY A 123 -2.00 -14.22 -3.57
N GLN A 124 -3.21 -14.16 -3.04
CA GLN A 124 -4.37 -14.79 -3.66
C GLN A 124 -4.91 -13.90 -4.78
N ARG A 125 -4.97 -14.44 -5.96
CA ARG A 125 -5.56 -13.78 -7.14
C ARG A 125 -7.08 -13.69 -7.00
N LEU A 126 -7.68 -12.57 -7.39
CA LEU A 126 -9.11 -12.32 -7.19
C LEU A 126 -9.98 -13.23 -8.09
N THR A 127 -9.53 -13.59 -9.28
CA THR A 127 -10.26 -14.43 -10.26
C THR A 127 -10.65 -15.78 -9.66
N ASP A 128 -9.70 -16.53 -9.15
CA ASP A 128 -9.84 -17.92 -8.72
C ASP A 128 -9.53 -18.14 -7.23
N GLY A 129 -8.78 -17.22 -6.62
CA GLY A 129 -8.28 -17.34 -5.25
C GLY A 129 -7.07 -18.22 -5.12
N GLU A 130 -6.44 -18.58 -6.25
CA GLU A 130 -5.18 -19.29 -6.23
C GLU A 130 -4.06 -18.42 -5.70
N GLU A 131 -3.17 -19.02 -4.91
CA GLU A 131 -1.96 -18.37 -4.44
C GLU A 131 -0.92 -18.35 -5.55
N CYS A 132 -0.40 -17.18 -5.88
CA CYS A 132 0.59 -16.99 -6.92
C CYS A 132 1.62 -15.94 -6.52
N ASN A 133 2.79 -16.00 -7.13
CA ASN A 133 3.83 -15.00 -6.94
C ASN A 133 3.53 -13.77 -7.81
N ILE A 134 3.64 -12.61 -7.22
CA ILE A 134 3.32 -11.35 -7.92
C ILE A 134 4.30 -11.09 -9.05
N GLU A 135 5.57 -11.45 -8.88
CA GLU A 135 6.61 -11.30 -9.90
C GLU A 135 6.30 -12.05 -11.20
N ASP A 136 5.59 -13.18 -11.14
CA ASP A 136 5.19 -13.94 -12.34
C ASP A 136 4.18 -13.14 -13.19
N SER A 137 3.36 -12.30 -12.54
CA SER A 137 2.41 -11.41 -13.21
C SER A 137 3.04 -10.10 -13.70
N LEU A 138 4.15 -9.69 -13.10
CA LEU A 138 4.88 -8.46 -13.45
C LEU A 138 5.89 -8.66 -14.58
N ALA A 139 6.55 -9.82 -14.63
CA ALA A 139 7.63 -10.11 -15.55
C ALA A 139 7.24 -9.91 -17.03
N GLY A 140 8.13 -9.32 -17.81
CA GLY A 140 7.94 -9.10 -19.25
C GLY A 140 7.00 -7.96 -19.63
N LYS A 141 6.47 -7.20 -18.67
CA LYS A 141 5.54 -6.08 -18.93
C LYS A 141 5.91 -4.85 -18.11
N VAL A 142 5.55 -3.68 -18.62
CA VAL A 142 5.56 -2.46 -17.81
C VAL A 142 4.31 -2.44 -16.95
N SER A 143 4.48 -2.49 -15.63
CA SER A 143 3.36 -2.63 -14.70
C SER A 143 3.22 -1.40 -13.82
N ILE A 144 2.01 -0.85 -13.76
CA ILE A 144 1.66 0.19 -12.81
C ILE A 144 0.98 -0.50 -11.63
N VAL A 145 1.73 -0.64 -10.52
CA VAL A 145 1.26 -1.33 -9.31
C VAL A 145 0.62 -0.34 -8.36
N ARG A 146 -0.65 -0.60 -8.02
CA ARG A 146 -1.40 0.08 -6.97
C ARG A 146 -1.32 -0.77 -5.70
N MET A 147 -0.70 -0.26 -4.64
CA MET A 147 -0.54 -0.98 -3.38
C MET A 147 -1.14 -0.20 -2.23
N PHE A 148 -1.98 -0.86 -1.43
CA PHE A 148 -2.64 -0.25 -0.27
C PHE A 148 -3.01 -1.31 0.77
N THR A 149 -3.27 -0.85 2.01
CA THR A 149 -3.71 -1.71 3.12
C THR A 149 -5.15 -1.38 3.56
N THR A 150 -5.59 -0.16 3.30
CA THR A 150 -6.91 0.34 3.72
C THR A 150 -7.65 0.97 2.55
N ASP A 151 -9.00 1.04 2.65
CA ASP A 151 -9.82 1.74 1.66
C ASP A 151 -9.47 3.23 1.54
N VAL A 152 -9.00 3.84 2.63
CA VAL A 152 -8.54 5.23 2.61
C VAL A 152 -7.33 5.36 1.69
N GLY A 153 -6.32 4.51 1.86
CA GLY A 153 -5.14 4.48 1.00
C GLY A 153 -5.49 4.20 -0.45
N LYS A 154 -6.43 3.26 -0.70
CA LYS A 154 -6.95 2.95 -2.04
C LYS A 154 -7.55 4.21 -2.70
N ASN A 155 -8.46 4.88 -2.02
CA ASN A 155 -9.17 6.05 -2.55
C ASN A 155 -8.22 7.22 -2.84
N LEU A 156 -7.17 7.42 -2.04
CA LEU A 156 -6.17 8.45 -2.27
C LEU A 156 -5.44 8.24 -3.60
N ILE A 157 -4.97 7.00 -3.85
CA ILE A 157 -4.20 6.71 -5.07
C ILE A 157 -5.07 6.57 -6.32
N ASP A 158 -6.40 6.49 -6.21
CA ASP A 158 -7.30 6.52 -7.37
C ASP A 158 -7.12 7.81 -8.19
N SER A 159 -6.70 8.91 -7.55
CA SER A 159 -6.38 10.18 -8.19
C SER A 159 -5.23 10.11 -9.21
N TYR A 160 -4.38 9.09 -9.17
CA TYR A 160 -3.35 8.83 -10.20
C TYR A 160 -3.90 8.19 -11.47
N PHE A 161 -5.13 7.65 -11.41
CA PHE A 161 -5.71 6.85 -12.48
C PHE A 161 -6.94 7.49 -13.11
N VAL A 162 -7.53 8.48 -12.42
CA VAL A 162 -8.75 9.14 -12.89
C VAL A 162 -8.49 10.63 -13.08
N ASP A 163 -8.59 11.09 -14.35
CA ASP A 163 -8.60 12.50 -14.69
C ASP A 163 -10.03 12.93 -15.03
N LYS A 164 -10.68 13.56 -14.06
CA LYS A 164 -12.05 14.06 -14.21
C LYS A 164 -12.17 15.19 -15.23
N THR A 165 -11.09 15.94 -15.45
CA THR A 165 -11.08 17.10 -16.37
C THR A 165 -11.18 16.66 -17.82
N HIS A 166 -10.49 15.56 -18.17
CA HIS A 166 -10.45 15.01 -19.52
C HIS A 166 -11.30 13.74 -19.68
N GLY A 167 -12.01 13.31 -18.63
CA GLY A 167 -12.85 12.12 -18.66
C GLY A 167 -12.07 10.81 -18.79
N LEU A 168 -10.79 10.79 -18.39
CA LEU A 168 -9.95 9.60 -18.45
C LEU A 168 -10.11 8.78 -17.16
N ASP A 169 -10.39 7.50 -17.29
CA ASP A 169 -10.46 6.56 -16.17
C ASP A 169 -9.72 5.27 -16.54
N TYR A 170 -8.44 5.20 -16.13
CA TYR A 170 -7.60 4.03 -16.37
C TYR A 170 -8.01 2.81 -15.55
N LEU A 171 -8.81 2.98 -14.49
CA LEU A 171 -9.28 1.85 -13.69
C LEU A 171 -10.46 1.12 -14.34
N LYS A 172 -11.21 1.81 -15.21
CA LYS A 172 -12.33 1.22 -15.96
C LYS A 172 -11.96 0.89 -17.39
N ASN A 173 -11.08 1.70 -17.98
CA ASN A 173 -10.77 1.65 -19.42
C ASN A 173 -9.31 1.32 -19.69
N ASP A 174 -8.65 0.56 -18.82
CA ASP A 174 -7.23 0.21 -18.96
C ASP A 174 -6.94 -0.57 -20.26
N LEU A 175 -7.83 -1.43 -20.72
CA LEU A 175 -7.68 -2.17 -21.96
C LEU A 175 -7.53 -1.25 -23.20
N ASP A 176 -8.29 -0.16 -23.25
CA ASP A 176 -8.22 0.80 -24.34
C ASP A 176 -7.08 1.79 -24.18
N LEU A 177 -6.86 2.29 -22.96
CA LEU A 177 -5.86 3.32 -22.67
C LEU A 177 -4.43 2.77 -22.63
N LEU A 178 -4.27 1.49 -22.30
CA LEU A 178 -2.98 0.79 -22.24
C LEU A 178 -2.80 -0.23 -23.35
N LYS A 179 -3.61 -0.20 -24.38
CA LYS A 179 -3.51 -1.12 -25.52
C LYS A 179 -2.08 -1.20 -26.07
N ASP A 180 -1.74 -2.33 -26.60
CA ASP A 180 -0.45 -2.55 -27.24
C ASP A 180 -0.32 -1.64 -28.48
N VAL A 181 0.83 -0.99 -28.57
CA VAL A 181 1.19 -0.12 -29.66
C VAL A 181 2.48 -0.67 -30.26
N GLU A 182 2.57 -0.74 -31.59
CA GLU A 182 3.75 -1.19 -32.28
C GLU A 182 4.98 -0.39 -31.85
N GLY A 183 6.07 -1.08 -31.51
CA GLY A 183 7.30 -0.48 -31.01
C GLY A 183 7.28 -0.04 -29.55
N ALA A 184 6.23 -0.37 -28.79
CA ALA A 184 6.16 -0.11 -27.35
C ALA A 184 5.92 -1.42 -26.57
N LYS A 185 6.52 -1.52 -25.38
CA LYS A 185 6.30 -2.64 -24.45
C LYS A 185 4.85 -2.69 -24.01
N SER A 186 4.33 -3.90 -23.81
CA SER A 186 3.00 -4.11 -23.21
C SER A 186 2.94 -3.52 -21.81
N ALA A 187 1.79 -2.94 -21.46
CA ALA A 187 1.58 -2.32 -20.16
C ALA A 187 0.31 -2.83 -19.47
N GLN A 188 0.31 -2.83 -18.14
CA GLN A 188 -0.83 -3.24 -17.33
C GLN A 188 -0.93 -2.45 -16.03
N ILE A 189 -2.13 -2.44 -15.43
CA ILE A 189 -2.34 -1.97 -14.06
C ILE A 189 -2.58 -3.20 -13.18
N LEU A 190 -1.80 -3.32 -12.12
CA LEU A 190 -1.88 -4.40 -11.15
C LEU A 190 -2.22 -3.83 -9.78
N GLU A 191 -3.13 -4.50 -9.05
CA GLU A 191 -3.60 -4.06 -7.75
C GLU A 191 -3.19 -5.05 -6.67
N ILE A 192 -2.54 -4.55 -5.60
CA ILE A 192 -2.10 -5.33 -4.45
C ILE A 192 -2.76 -4.77 -3.19
N ASN A 193 -3.70 -5.53 -2.64
CA ASN A 193 -4.30 -5.25 -1.33
C ASN A 193 -3.51 -5.98 -0.24
N MET A 194 -2.83 -5.22 0.63
CA MET A 194 -2.00 -5.73 1.71
C MET A 194 -2.81 -5.94 2.98
N ALA A 195 -3.33 -7.15 3.21
CA ALA A 195 -4.04 -7.47 4.45
C ALA A 195 -3.08 -7.48 5.66
N GLU A 196 -3.50 -6.88 6.79
CA GLU A 196 -2.61 -6.74 7.97
C GLU A 196 -2.34 -8.06 8.72
N ASN A 197 -3.31 -8.98 8.71
CA ASN A 197 -3.17 -10.26 9.40
C ASN A 197 -4.05 -11.34 8.76
N TRP A 198 -3.79 -12.61 9.13
CA TRP A 198 -4.51 -13.78 8.63
C TRP A 198 -6.03 -13.74 8.92
N LEU A 199 -6.43 -13.09 10.03
CA LEU A 199 -7.85 -12.93 10.37
C LEU A 199 -8.54 -12.01 9.35
N LYS A 200 -7.88 -10.94 8.92
CA LYS A 200 -8.37 -10.08 7.84
C LYS A 200 -8.39 -10.84 6.51
N MET A 201 -7.41 -11.72 6.24
CA MET A 201 -7.42 -12.58 5.06
C MET A 201 -8.60 -13.57 5.07
N ALA A 202 -8.94 -14.17 6.21
CA ALA A 202 -10.11 -15.03 6.33
C ALA A 202 -11.41 -14.25 6.07
N ILE A 203 -11.51 -13.01 6.58
CA ILE A 203 -12.64 -12.11 6.32
C ILE A 203 -12.67 -11.68 4.85
N VAL A 204 -11.51 -11.44 4.25
CA VAL A 204 -11.41 -11.07 2.82
C VAL A 204 -11.83 -12.24 1.94
N ASN A 205 -11.50 -13.48 2.28
CA ASN A 205 -12.03 -14.65 1.58
C ASN A 205 -13.56 -14.72 1.62
N PHE A 206 -14.16 -14.32 2.75
CA PHE A 206 -15.61 -14.18 2.86
C PHE A 206 -16.16 -12.97 2.11
N ALA A 207 -15.40 -11.88 2.05
CA ALA A 207 -15.73 -10.65 1.32
C ALA A 207 -15.29 -10.68 -0.17
N LYS A 208 -14.63 -11.75 -0.63
CA LYS A 208 -14.13 -11.90 -2.00
C LYS A 208 -15.21 -11.59 -3.04
N ASN A 209 -16.41 -12.12 -2.86
CA ASN A 209 -17.53 -11.88 -3.77
C ASN A 209 -17.95 -10.40 -3.79
N LYS A 210 -17.93 -9.74 -2.64
CA LYS A 210 -18.23 -8.30 -2.55
C LYS A 210 -17.12 -7.45 -3.18
N TYR A 211 -15.86 -7.83 -2.99
CA TYR A 211 -14.73 -7.10 -3.59
C TYR A 211 -14.70 -7.32 -5.11
N ALA A 212 -14.93 -8.54 -5.57
CA ALA A 212 -15.06 -8.87 -6.97
C ALA A 212 -16.19 -8.10 -7.68
N SER A 213 -17.27 -7.76 -6.98
CA SER A 213 -18.35 -6.95 -7.56
C SER A 213 -17.98 -5.47 -7.77
N ILE A 214 -16.92 -4.98 -7.13
CA ILE A 214 -16.45 -3.57 -7.22
C ILE A 214 -15.35 -3.43 -8.28
N VAL A 215 -14.50 -4.44 -8.43
CA VAL A 215 -13.41 -4.46 -9.41
C VAL A 215 -13.96 -4.94 -10.75
N PRO A 216 -13.68 -4.27 -11.88
CA PRO A 216 -14.07 -4.76 -13.21
C PRO A 216 -13.54 -6.17 -13.46
N GLU A 217 -14.36 -7.04 -14.06
CA GLU A 217 -14.06 -8.46 -14.24
C GLU A 217 -12.73 -8.70 -14.98
N HIS A 218 -12.44 -7.92 -16.02
CA HIS A 218 -11.19 -7.99 -16.81
C HIS A 218 -9.92 -7.62 -16.02
N ARG A 219 -10.07 -7.19 -14.75
CA ARG A 219 -8.96 -6.86 -13.85
C ARG A 219 -8.81 -7.86 -12.70
N HIS A 220 -9.70 -8.84 -12.58
CA HIS A 220 -9.63 -9.82 -11.50
C HIS A 220 -8.33 -10.64 -11.52
N ASP A 221 -7.80 -10.94 -12.70
CA ASP A 221 -6.53 -11.65 -12.93
C ASP A 221 -5.29 -10.80 -12.56
N LYS A 222 -5.46 -9.47 -12.40
CA LYS A 222 -4.44 -8.49 -12.04
C LYS A 222 -4.65 -7.89 -10.65
N THR A 223 -5.55 -8.47 -9.86
CA THR A 223 -5.88 -8.02 -8.50
C THR A 223 -5.54 -9.11 -7.50
N PHE A 224 -4.71 -8.77 -6.53
CA PHE A 224 -4.12 -9.71 -5.57
C PHE A 224 -4.36 -9.26 -4.14
N ILE A 225 -4.57 -10.23 -3.25
CA ILE A 225 -4.67 -10.02 -1.81
C ILE A 225 -3.45 -10.70 -1.17
N CYS A 226 -2.55 -9.88 -0.62
CA CYS A 226 -1.30 -10.32 -0.02
C CYS A 226 -1.32 -10.11 1.48
N ASN A 227 -0.59 -10.95 2.23
CA ASN A 227 -0.39 -10.72 3.65
C ASN A 227 0.74 -9.70 3.85
N ARG A 228 0.46 -8.59 4.56
CA ARG A 228 1.44 -7.54 4.86
C ARG A 228 2.64 -8.05 5.68
N THR A 229 2.47 -9.11 6.46
CA THR A 229 3.55 -9.69 7.26
C THR A 229 4.68 -10.31 6.44
N GLN A 230 4.45 -10.59 5.15
CA GLN A 230 5.50 -11.04 4.22
C GLN A 230 6.60 -9.99 4.03
N LEU A 231 6.28 -8.71 4.21
CA LEU A 231 7.23 -7.61 4.12
C LEU A 231 7.62 -7.13 5.53
N PRO A 232 8.73 -7.60 6.11
CA PRO A 232 9.29 -7.10 7.35
C PRO A 232 9.54 -5.59 7.28
N PHE A 233 9.70 -4.95 8.44
CA PHE A 233 9.89 -3.50 8.54
C PHE A 233 11.02 -3.00 7.61
N GLN A 234 12.16 -3.68 7.58
CA GLN A 234 13.31 -3.32 6.73
C GLN A 234 12.95 -3.27 5.25
N ILE A 235 12.24 -4.29 4.76
CA ILE A 235 11.81 -4.32 3.35
C ILE A 235 10.82 -3.20 3.06
N ARG A 236 9.91 -2.90 4.00
CA ARG A 236 8.97 -1.79 3.86
C ARG A 236 9.67 -0.43 3.85
N GLU A 237 10.77 -0.27 4.62
CA GLU A 237 11.63 0.93 4.57
C GLU A 237 12.32 1.06 3.21
N GLU A 238 12.89 -0.03 2.67
CA GLU A 238 13.58 -0.02 1.39
C GLU A 238 12.67 0.38 0.20
N ILE A 239 11.38 0.06 0.28
CA ILE A 239 10.38 0.44 -0.72
C ILE A 239 9.45 1.56 -0.27
N GLN A 240 9.72 2.16 0.90
CA GLN A 240 9.01 3.32 1.46
C GLN A 240 7.49 3.14 1.68
N ILE A 241 7.04 1.95 2.11
CA ILE A 241 5.60 1.63 2.36
C ILE A 241 5.25 1.49 3.83
N ASN A 242 5.82 2.29 4.70
CA ASN A 242 5.65 2.13 6.14
C ASN A 242 4.31 2.60 6.68
N ASN A 243 3.68 3.60 6.08
CA ASN A 243 2.40 4.11 6.56
C ASN A 243 1.24 3.18 6.16
N LEU A 244 0.46 2.76 7.16
CA LEU A 244 -0.64 1.81 7.00
C LEU A 244 -1.84 2.40 6.22
N TYR A 245 -2.09 3.68 6.38
CA TYR A 245 -3.28 4.35 5.82
C TYR A 245 -3.00 5.04 4.48
N SER A 246 -1.74 5.12 4.07
CA SER A 246 -1.40 5.62 2.75
C SER A 246 -1.59 4.55 1.68
N GLY A 247 -1.77 5.02 0.44
CA GLY A 247 -1.65 4.19 -0.75
C GLY A 247 -0.36 4.54 -1.49
N TYR A 248 0.13 3.61 -2.30
CA TYR A 248 1.38 3.70 -3.03
C TYR A 248 1.19 3.30 -4.48
N VAL A 249 1.90 3.97 -5.38
CA VAL A 249 1.93 3.66 -6.80
C VAL A 249 3.37 3.44 -7.22
N PHE A 250 3.64 2.33 -7.90
CA PHE A 250 4.95 2.01 -8.46
C PHE A 250 4.83 1.79 -9.96
N VAL A 251 5.79 2.27 -10.73
CA VAL A 251 5.99 1.85 -12.11
C VAL A 251 7.15 0.87 -12.14
N ILE A 252 6.88 -0.35 -12.55
CA ILE A 252 7.81 -1.47 -12.56
C ILE A 252 8.05 -1.86 -14.03
N ASP A 253 9.31 -2.02 -14.42
CA ASP A 253 9.65 -2.46 -15.77
C ASP A 253 9.57 -3.99 -15.93
N GLU A 254 9.79 -4.47 -17.15
CA GLU A 254 9.75 -5.89 -17.51
C GLU A 254 10.76 -6.76 -16.78
N ASN A 255 11.78 -6.14 -16.17
CA ASN A 255 12.82 -6.79 -15.38
C ASN A 255 12.57 -6.70 -13.87
N LEU A 256 11.35 -6.37 -13.45
CA LEU A 256 10.93 -6.24 -12.05
C LEU A 256 11.59 -5.08 -11.30
N LYS A 257 12.12 -4.08 -11.99
CA LYS A 257 12.77 -2.93 -11.37
C LYS A 257 11.77 -1.78 -11.18
N ILE A 258 11.82 -1.16 -9.99
CA ILE A 258 11.02 0.03 -9.68
C ILE A 258 11.65 1.22 -10.42
N ARG A 259 10.93 1.74 -11.41
CA ARG A 259 11.38 2.86 -12.23
C ARG A 259 10.84 4.21 -11.76
N TRP A 260 9.75 4.20 -11.00
CA TRP A 260 9.13 5.38 -10.44
C TRP A 260 8.21 5.00 -9.28
N ALA A 261 7.98 5.93 -8.34
CA ALA A 261 7.10 5.69 -7.22
C ALA A 261 6.39 6.98 -6.75
N ALA A 262 5.21 6.80 -6.17
CA ALA A 262 4.43 7.86 -5.56
C ALA A 262 3.64 7.35 -4.35
N SER A 263 3.19 8.28 -3.49
CA SER A 263 2.35 7.97 -2.34
C SER A 263 1.24 9.00 -2.16
N GLY A 264 0.13 8.59 -1.52
CA GLY A 264 -0.99 9.46 -1.17
C GLY A 264 -1.73 10.04 -2.37
N GLU A 265 -2.43 11.15 -2.17
CA GLU A 265 -3.27 11.77 -3.18
C GLU A 265 -2.46 12.46 -4.29
N ALA A 266 -2.84 12.28 -5.55
CA ALA A 266 -2.20 12.93 -6.69
C ALA A 266 -2.79 14.32 -6.97
N SER A 267 -1.92 15.27 -7.27
CA SER A 267 -2.30 16.47 -8.00
C SER A 267 -2.38 16.18 -9.51
N GLN A 268 -2.96 17.09 -10.29
CA GLN A 268 -2.97 16.97 -11.76
C GLN A 268 -1.54 16.86 -12.34
N LYS A 269 -0.57 17.52 -11.71
CA LYS A 269 0.84 17.42 -12.09
C LYS A 269 1.39 16.00 -11.85
N ASP A 270 1.04 15.37 -10.72
CA ASP A 270 1.46 14.01 -10.40
C ASP A 270 0.82 12.99 -11.36
N PHE A 271 -0.46 13.16 -11.69
CA PHE A 271 -1.14 12.35 -12.71
C PHE A 271 -0.41 12.42 -14.05
N ASN A 272 -0.18 13.61 -14.56
CA ASN A 272 0.52 13.80 -15.85
C ASN A 272 1.95 13.24 -15.82
N LEU A 273 2.63 13.35 -14.68
CA LEU A 273 3.97 12.83 -14.49
C LEU A 273 4.01 11.31 -14.54
N LEU A 274 3.09 10.63 -13.84
CA LEU A 274 2.97 9.17 -13.89
C LEU A 274 2.84 8.67 -15.33
N TRP A 275 1.86 9.16 -16.05
CA TRP A 275 1.55 8.66 -17.39
C TRP A 275 2.63 9.03 -18.43
N ARG A 276 3.31 10.16 -18.24
CA ARG A 276 4.51 10.49 -19.01
C ARG A 276 5.64 9.50 -18.77
N CYS A 277 5.90 9.13 -17.51
CA CYS A 277 6.92 8.13 -17.15
C CYS A 277 6.58 6.75 -17.72
N VAL A 278 5.33 6.29 -17.57
CA VAL A 278 4.86 5.02 -18.12
C VAL A 278 5.08 4.97 -19.63
N ASN A 279 4.64 5.99 -20.36
CA ASN A 279 4.78 6.04 -21.81
C ASN A 279 6.25 6.10 -22.27
N ALA A 280 7.13 6.74 -21.49
CA ALA A 280 8.56 6.77 -21.80
C ALA A 280 9.22 5.41 -21.58
N ILE A 281 8.94 4.73 -20.45
CA ILE A 281 9.47 3.40 -20.12
C ILE A 281 8.99 2.34 -21.13
N ARG A 282 7.75 2.44 -21.62
CA ARG A 282 7.23 1.55 -22.66
C ARG A 282 7.99 1.65 -24.00
N LYS A 283 8.62 2.78 -24.27
CA LYS A 283 9.37 3.06 -25.52
C LYS A 283 10.86 2.79 -25.41
N GLU A 284 11.38 2.51 -24.22
CA GLU A 284 12.76 2.08 -24.02
C GLU A 284 12.99 0.67 -24.58
#